data_b7d7271260e9baae2f441e0523b7567f
#
_entry.id   b7d7271260e9baae2f441e0523b7567f
#
_cell.length_a   1.000
_cell.length_b   1.000
_cell.length_c   1.000
_cell.angle_alpha   90.00
_cell.angle_beta   90.00
_cell.angle_gamma   90.00
#
_symmetry.space_group_name_H-M   'P 1'
#
loop_
_entity.id
_entity.type
_entity.pdbx_description
1 polymer ?
#
loop_
_entity_poly.entity_id
_entity_poly.type
_entity_poly.pdbx_seq_one_letter_code
_entity_poly.pdbx_strand_id
1 'polypeptide(L)'
;MLNKLLKYDLKYMIKNMSVFYILTIFFAITTRLLSLPDQSIMISIVRRISFGCMIAMIANVMINVMMRSWVRFRDSLYKDESYLTHTLPVSKNNLYNSKFIQTVIFYFIGFIIVLFGLFIAFYSKDNWEALRTFITTITTGMNMRTSFFLAMAITIIFLEIFNAIQCGFLGIILGHKMNNGKTGYSVLFGFIAYLIAQGLVLGLVFAYGFIDPTVMELFKTTTINIDVNAFKILAILSVILYLIIIFVMSIICKIELNKGVNIE
;
A
#
# COMPACT_ATOMS: atom_id res chain seq x y z
N MET A 1 -14.81 14.76 -18.20
CA MET A 1 -15.68 13.87 -17.41
C MET A 1 -14.94 13.19 -16.27
N LEU A 2 -13.72 12.67 -16.47
CA LEU A 2 -12.90 12.03 -15.42
C LEU A 2 -12.76 12.90 -14.15
N ASN A 3 -12.46 14.19 -14.29
CA ASN A 3 -12.28 15.10 -13.14
C ASN A 3 -13.55 15.27 -12.27
N LYS A 4 -14.75 15.18 -12.88
CA LYS A 4 -16.00 15.22 -12.11
C LYS A 4 -16.20 13.95 -11.32
N LEU A 5 -15.95 12.77 -11.91
CA LEU A 5 -15.98 11.49 -11.21
C LEU A 5 -14.99 11.46 -10.06
N LEU A 6 -13.74 11.85 -10.33
CA LEU A 6 -12.68 11.89 -9.33
C LEU A 6 -13.06 12.80 -8.15
N LYS A 7 -13.68 13.96 -8.39
CA LYS A 7 -14.15 14.85 -7.32
C LYS A 7 -15.15 14.16 -6.37
N TYR A 8 -16.10 13.41 -6.91
CA TYR A 8 -17.08 12.68 -6.09
C TYR A 8 -16.44 11.52 -5.32
N ASP A 9 -15.55 10.79 -5.96
CA ASP A 9 -14.80 9.70 -5.33
C ASP A 9 -13.88 10.19 -4.22
N LEU A 10 -13.18 11.31 -4.43
CA LEU A 10 -12.36 11.96 -3.40
C LEU A 10 -13.23 12.43 -2.22
N LYS A 11 -14.40 13.04 -2.47
CA LYS A 11 -15.31 13.47 -1.42
C LYS A 11 -15.77 12.30 -0.55
N TYR A 12 -16.09 11.15 -1.17
CA TYR A 12 -16.43 9.93 -0.46
C TYR A 12 -15.31 9.46 0.45
N MET A 13 -14.09 9.41 -0.06
CA MET A 13 -12.93 8.96 0.71
C MET A 13 -12.58 9.92 1.83
N ILE A 14 -12.61 11.25 1.61
CA ILE A 14 -12.38 12.24 2.66
C ILE A 14 -13.33 11.99 3.83
N LYS A 15 -14.63 11.83 3.56
CA LYS A 15 -15.63 11.58 4.61
C LYS A 15 -15.31 10.33 5.44
N ASN A 16 -14.87 9.26 4.79
CA ASN A 16 -14.64 7.98 5.46
C ASN A 16 -13.26 7.86 6.11
N MET A 17 -12.23 8.58 5.59
CA MET A 17 -10.86 8.47 6.07
C MET A 17 -10.48 9.52 7.10
N SER A 18 -11.19 10.67 7.15
CA SER A 18 -10.87 11.78 8.06
C SER A 18 -10.82 11.36 9.53
N VAL A 19 -11.70 10.47 9.96
CA VAL A 19 -11.73 9.96 11.35
C VAL A 19 -10.43 9.25 11.70
N PHE A 20 -9.93 8.37 10.81
CA PHE A 20 -8.68 7.64 11.03
C PHE A 20 -7.48 8.58 11.06
N TYR A 21 -7.46 9.59 10.19
CA TYR A 21 -6.40 10.59 10.14
C TYR A 21 -6.35 11.44 11.40
N ILE A 22 -7.52 11.92 11.87
CA ILE A 22 -7.63 12.71 13.10
C ILE A 22 -7.19 11.87 14.30
N LEU A 23 -7.65 10.62 14.42
CA LEU A 23 -7.27 9.73 15.52
C LEU A 23 -5.77 9.42 15.53
N THR A 24 -5.15 9.24 14.36
CA THR A 24 -3.70 9.02 14.27
C THR A 24 -2.93 10.22 14.84
N ILE A 25 -3.29 11.44 14.44
CA ILE A 25 -2.66 12.67 14.94
C ILE A 25 -2.96 12.86 16.42
N PHE A 26 -4.18 12.60 16.86
CA PHE A 26 -4.56 12.71 18.28
C PHE A 26 -3.70 11.80 19.16
N PHE A 27 -3.57 10.52 18.82
CA PHE A 27 -2.73 9.60 19.59
C PHE A 27 -1.24 9.92 19.49
N ALA A 28 -0.76 10.48 18.38
CA ALA A 28 0.61 10.96 18.26
C ALA A 28 0.89 12.12 19.22
N ILE A 29 -0.02 13.10 19.29
CA ILE A 29 0.08 14.24 20.21
C ILE A 29 0.00 13.78 21.68
N THR A 30 -0.96 12.91 22.01
CA THR A 30 -1.11 12.39 23.38
C THR A 30 0.12 11.58 23.82
N THR A 31 0.69 10.75 22.94
CA THR A 31 1.93 10.02 23.22
C THR A 31 3.08 11.00 23.51
N ARG A 32 3.18 12.09 22.75
CA ARG A 32 4.19 13.13 22.95
C ARG A 32 4.01 13.88 24.26
N LEU A 33 2.81 14.35 24.55
CA LEU A 33 2.50 15.08 25.77
C LEU A 33 2.78 14.24 27.03
N LEU A 34 2.42 12.97 27.02
CA LEU A 34 2.68 12.02 28.11
C LEU A 34 4.16 11.61 28.26
N SER A 35 5.01 11.98 27.29
CA SER A 35 6.46 11.74 27.38
C SER A 35 7.23 12.87 28.07
N LEU A 36 6.60 14.03 28.30
CA LEU A 36 7.24 15.22 28.85
C LEU A 36 7.37 15.25 30.39
N PRO A 37 6.39 14.77 31.19
CA PRO A 37 6.48 14.88 32.64
C PRO A 37 7.28 13.76 33.29
N ASP A 38 7.89 14.08 34.44
CA ASP A 38 8.53 13.13 35.32
C ASP A 38 7.51 12.22 36.00
N GLN A 39 7.86 10.99 36.27
CA GLN A 39 7.07 9.81 36.04
C GLN A 39 6.35 9.30 37.27
N SER A 40 5.06 9.57 37.33
CA SER A 40 4.20 8.67 38.12
C SER A 40 3.96 7.36 37.32
N ILE A 41 3.79 6.25 38.03
CA ILE A 41 3.47 4.93 37.45
C ILE A 41 2.23 5.02 36.55
N MET A 42 1.22 5.78 36.94
CA MET A 42 0.00 6.02 36.18
C MET A 42 0.28 6.66 34.83
N ILE A 43 1.08 7.72 34.77
CA ILE A 43 1.42 8.41 33.53
C ILE A 43 2.19 7.47 32.59
N SER A 44 3.08 6.65 33.12
CA SER A 44 3.83 5.68 32.33
C SER A 44 2.94 4.60 31.71
N ILE A 45 1.91 4.14 32.40
CA ILE A 45 0.93 3.18 31.89
C ILE A 45 0.11 3.82 30.76
N VAL A 46 -0.46 5.01 31.02
CA VAL A 46 -1.27 5.72 30.01
C VAL A 46 -0.45 6.03 28.75
N ARG A 47 0.82 6.42 28.91
CA ARG A 47 1.76 6.63 27.79
C ARG A 47 1.94 5.38 26.95
N ARG A 48 2.16 4.20 27.58
CA ARG A 48 2.31 2.93 26.84
C ARG A 48 1.06 2.55 26.07
N ILE A 49 -0.11 2.76 26.67
CA ILE A 49 -1.41 2.54 26.03
C ILE A 49 -1.57 3.49 24.83
N SER A 50 -1.33 4.79 25.02
CA SER A 50 -1.42 5.79 23.95
C SER A 50 -0.47 5.46 22.78
N PHE A 51 0.74 5.03 23.09
CA PHE A 51 1.71 4.55 22.10
C PHE A 51 1.19 3.34 21.32
N GLY A 52 0.66 2.32 22.01
CA GLY A 52 0.06 1.15 21.37
C GLY A 52 -1.12 1.53 20.45
N CYS A 53 -1.99 2.44 20.91
CA CYS A 53 -3.08 2.98 20.10
C CYS A 53 -2.57 3.72 18.85
N MET A 54 -1.51 4.52 19.00
CA MET A 54 -0.91 5.23 17.87
C MET A 54 -0.39 4.25 16.81
N ILE A 55 0.37 3.22 17.19
CA ILE A 55 0.86 2.19 16.25
C ILE A 55 -0.31 1.49 15.57
N ALA A 56 -1.35 1.12 16.33
CA ALA A 56 -2.55 0.51 15.79
C ALA A 56 -3.25 1.43 14.78
N MET A 57 -3.32 2.73 15.04
CA MET A 57 -3.94 3.70 14.12
C MET A 57 -3.10 3.93 12.86
N ILE A 58 -1.77 3.91 12.94
CA ILE A 58 -0.88 3.97 11.78
C ILE A 58 -1.15 2.80 10.83
N ALA A 59 -1.18 1.57 11.36
CA ALA A 59 -1.51 0.39 10.57
C ALA A 59 -2.93 0.48 10.00
N ASN A 60 -3.87 0.95 10.81
CA ASN A 60 -5.28 1.08 10.45
C ASN A 60 -5.50 2.10 9.31
N VAL A 61 -4.77 3.21 9.25
CA VAL A 61 -4.83 4.17 8.15
C VAL A 61 -4.52 3.48 6.82
N MET A 62 -3.42 2.74 6.73
CA MET A 62 -2.98 2.10 5.48
C MET A 62 -3.95 0.99 5.04
N ILE A 63 -4.38 0.14 5.99
CA ILE A 63 -5.34 -0.94 5.73
C ILE A 63 -6.70 -0.36 5.29
N ASN A 64 -7.19 0.69 5.96
CA ASN A 64 -8.48 1.28 5.61
C ASN A 64 -8.48 1.99 4.27
N VAL A 65 -7.39 2.64 3.85
CA VAL A 65 -7.32 3.19 2.49
C VAL A 65 -7.52 2.08 1.46
N MET A 66 -6.86 0.93 1.62
CA MET A 66 -7.01 -0.23 0.73
C MET A 66 -8.44 -0.80 0.76
N MET A 67 -8.96 -1.11 1.95
CA MET A 67 -10.29 -1.68 2.12
C MET A 67 -11.40 -0.76 1.61
N ARG A 68 -11.33 0.55 1.92
CA ARG A 68 -12.31 1.54 1.46
C ARG A 68 -12.26 1.75 -0.04
N SER A 69 -11.08 1.65 -0.66
CA SER A 69 -10.94 1.70 -2.12
C SER A 69 -11.62 0.51 -2.79
N TRP A 70 -11.45 -0.70 -2.27
CA TRP A 70 -12.16 -1.90 -2.76
C TRP A 70 -13.68 -1.80 -2.57
N VAL A 71 -14.13 -1.38 -1.39
CA VAL A 71 -15.55 -1.16 -1.11
C VAL A 71 -16.12 -0.12 -2.07
N ARG A 72 -15.46 1.03 -2.25
CA ARG A 72 -15.89 2.07 -3.17
C ARG A 72 -15.95 1.59 -4.62
N PHE A 73 -14.96 0.80 -5.04
CA PHE A 73 -14.95 0.18 -6.37
C PHE A 73 -16.15 -0.73 -6.57
N ARG A 74 -16.38 -1.64 -5.62
CA ARG A 74 -17.51 -2.57 -5.68
C ARG A 74 -18.86 -1.84 -5.67
N ASP A 75 -19.08 -0.96 -4.68
CA ASP A 75 -20.39 -0.34 -4.47
C ASP A 75 -20.78 0.57 -5.64
N SER A 76 -19.81 1.26 -6.25
CA SER A 76 -20.08 2.14 -7.38
C SER A 76 -20.29 1.41 -8.71
N LEU A 77 -19.76 0.21 -8.90
CA LEU A 77 -19.80 -0.51 -10.18
C LEU A 77 -20.76 -1.71 -10.17
N TYR A 78 -21.07 -2.28 -9.00
CA TYR A 78 -21.79 -3.54 -8.91
C TYR A 78 -22.98 -3.52 -7.94
N LYS A 79 -23.06 -2.57 -7.00
CA LYS A 79 -24.15 -2.42 -6.03
C LYS A 79 -25.09 -1.26 -6.36
N ASP A 80 -25.81 -0.76 -5.38
CA ASP A 80 -26.89 0.23 -5.51
C ASP A 80 -26.54 1.46 -6.36
N GLU A 81 -25.30 1.97 -6.26
CA GLU A 81 -24.83 3.11 -7.07
C GLU A 81 -24.58 2.73 -8.55
N SER A 82 -24.49 1.44 -8.87
CA SER A 82 -24.12 0.97 -10.21
C SER A 82 -25.14 1.37 -11.27
N TYR A 83 -26.43 1.36 -10.95
CA TYR A 83 -27.48 1.80 -11.86
C TYR A 83 -27.25 3.22 -12.35
N LEU A 84 -26.95 4.15 -11.44
CA LEU A 84 -26.64 5.54 -11.79
C LEU A 84 -25.29 5.63 -12.49
N THR A 85 -24.29 4.90 -12.04
CA THR A 85 -22.94 4.96 -12.61
C THR A 85 -22.93 4.50 -14.07
N HIS A 86 -23.69 3.46 -14.43
CA HIS A 86 -23.74 2.94 -15.80
C HIS A 86 -24.67 3.72 -16.74
N THR A 87 -25.56 4.57 -16.22
CA THR A 87 -26.34 5.50 -17.05
C THR A 87 -25.59 6.77 -17.41
N LEU A 88 -24.45 7.05 -16.74
CA LEU A 88 -23.62 8.20 -17.08
C LEU A 88 -22.95 8.01 -18.46
N PRO A 89 -22.88 9.07 -19.30
CA PRO A 89 -22.21 9.01 -20.59
C PRO A 89 -20.69 9.03 -20.43
N VAL A 90 -20.13 8.03 -19.73
CA VAL A 90 -18.70 7.91 -19.38
C VAL A 90 -18.22 6.51 -19.73
N SER A 91 -17.03 6.42 -20.37
CA SER A 91 -16.44 5.11 -20.65
C SER A 91 -16.07 4.36 -19.37
N LYS A 92 -16.22 3.04 -19.38
CA LYS A 92 -15.85 2.17 -18.27
C LYS A 92 -14.36 2.31 -17.88
N ASN A 93 -13.50 2.61 -18.86
CA ASN A 93 -12.10 2.90 -18.61
C ASN A 93 -11.88 4.14 -17.73
N ASN A 94 -12.69 5.19 -17.93
CA ASN A 94 -12.64 6.39 -17.09
C ASN A 94 -13.18 6.13 -15.68
N LEU A 95 -14.18 5.25 -15.55
CA LEU A 95 -14.67 4.79 -14.24
C LEU A 95 -13.55 4.07 -13.47
N TYR A 96 -12.88 3.10 -14.10
CA TYR A 96 -11.75 2.41 -13.50
C TYR A 96 -10.62 3.36 -13.12
N ASN A 97 -10.21 4.24 -14.04
CA ASN A 97 -9.13 5.18 -13.81
C ASN A 97 -9.43 6.14 -12.64
N SER A 98 -10.69 6.62 -12.52
CA SER A 98 -11.10 7.47 -11.39
C SER A 98 -10.87 6.78 -10.05
N LYS A 99 -11.26 5.51 -9.93
CA LYS A 99 -11.10 4.73 -8.70
C LYS A 99 -9.63 4.45 -8.37
N PHE A 100 -8.84 4.13 -9.39
CA PHE A 100 -7.41 3.89 -9.21
C PHE A 100 -6.66 5.18 -8.80
N ILE A 101 -6.88 6.28 -9.50
CA ILE A 101 -6.24 7.58 -9.18
C ILE A 101 -6.65 8.05 -7.77
N GLN A 102 -7.94 7.95 -7.43
CA GLN A 102 -8.41 8.26 -6.08
C GLN A 102 -7.64 7.47 -5.03
N THR A 103 -7.45 6.16 -5.23
CA THR A 103 -6.75 5.29 -4.29
C THR A 103 -5.29 5.71 -4.14
N VAL A 104 -4.61 5.99 -5.25
CA VAL A 104 -3.22 6.48 -5.25
C VAL A 104 -3.10 7.77 -4.42
N ILE A 105 -4.00 8.74 -4.64
CA ILE A 105 -4.00 10.02 -3.92
C ILE A 105 -4.17 9.78 -2.40
N PHE A 106 -5.12 8.93 -1.98
CA PHE A 106 -5.35 8.67 -0.56
C PHE A 106 -4.22 7.88 0.10
N TYR A 107 -3.52 7.03 -0.64
CA TYR A 107 -2.31 6.39 -0.15
C TYR A 107 -1.19 7.39 0.14
N PHE A 108 -0.96 8.34 -0.77
CA PHE A 108 0.02 9.40 -0.52
C PHE A 108 -0.37 10.30 0.66
N ILE A 109 -1.64 10.69 0.76
CA ILE A 109 -2.14 11.46 1.91
C ILE A 109 -1.97 10.67 3.21
N GLY A 110 -2.38 9.39 3.23
CA GLY A 110 -2.23 8.51 4.37
C GLY A 110 -0.76 8.35 4.80
N PHE A 111 0.14 8.16 3.84
CA PHE A 111 1.57 8.07 4.10
C PHE A 111 2.14 9.35 4.72
N ILE A 112 1.77 10.53 4.21
CA ILE A 112 2.18 11.83 4.78
C ILE A 112 1.67 11.96 6.22
N ILE A 113 0.42 11.59 6.49
CA ILE A 113 -0.17 11.65 7.83
C ILE A 113 0.54 10.69 8.79
N VAL A 114 0.88 9.48 8.34
CA VAL A 114 1.66 8.51 9.12
C VAL A 114 3.04 9.06 9.46
N LEU A 115 3.76 9.61 8.47
CA LEU A 115 5.08 10.22 8.71
C LEU A 115 4.99 11.40 9.68
N PHE A 116 3.98 12.25 9.52
CA PHE A 116 3.76 13.38 10.41
C PHE A 116 3.41 12.94 11.83
N GLY A 117 2.58 11.92 11.99
CA GLY A 117 2.27 11.31 13.29
C GLY A 117 3.51 10.72 13.97
N LEU A 118 4.33 9.97 13.24
CA LEU A 118 5.59 9.44 13.74
C LEU A 118 6.55 10.57 14.15
N PHE A 119 6.64 11.62 13.33
CA PHE A 119 7.47 12.78 13.64
C PHE A 119 7.02 13.46 14.93
N ILE A 120 5.73 13.75 15.11
CA ILE A 120 5.20 14.35 16.35
C ILE A 120 5.53 13.48 17.56
N ALA A 121 5.28 12.18 17.48
CA ALA A 121 5.41 11.27 18.62
C ALA A 121 6.86 11.04 19.06
N PHE A 122 7.78 10.92 18.09
CA PHE A 122 9.14 10.42 18.34
C PHE A 122 10.24 11.44 18.14
N TYR A 123 9.94 12.65 17.66
CA TYR A 123 10.99 13.62 17.40
C TYR A 123 11.71 14.02 18.71
N SER A 124 12.95 13.55 18.84
CA SER A 124 13.95 14.02 19.80
C SER A 124 15.31 14.00 19.11
N LYS A 125 16.28 14.75 19.63
CA LYS A 125 17.64 14.74 19.05
C LYS A 125 18.22 13.33 19.06
N ASP A 126 18.09 12.64 20.18
CA ASP A 126 18.64 11.29 20.40
C ASP A 126 17.99 10.25 19.44
N ASN A 127 16.66 10.30 19.29
CA ASN A 127 15.95 9.40 18.35
C ASN A 127 16.30 9.68 16.91
N TRP A 128 16.52 10.97 16.56
CA TRP A 128 16.92 11.36 15.22
C TRP A 128 18.34 10.88 14.89
N GLU A 129 19.27 11.04 15.85
CA GLU A 129 20.64 10.54 15.71
C GLU A 129 20.68 9.01 15.64
N ALA A 130 19.90 8.33 16.48
CA ALA A 130 19.76 6.87 16.44
C ALA A 130 19.24 6.38 15.08
N LEU A 131 18.17 7.01 14.55
CA LEU A 131 17.62 6.69 13.23
C LEU A 131 18.65 6.94 12.11
N ARG A 132 19.33 8.09 12.16
CA ARG A 132 20.36 8.42 11.21
C ARG A 132 21.52 7.42 11.24
N THR A 133 22.00 7.07 12.43
CA THR A 133 23.06 6.08 12.62
C THR A 133 22.62 4.71 12.10
N PHE A 134 21.42 4.26 12.42
CA PHE A 134 20.88 3.00 11.91
C PHE A 134 20.87 2.94 10.38
N ILE A 135 20.33 3.99 9.74
CA ILE A 135 20.26 4.04 8.27
C ILE A 135 21.67 4.14 7.66
N THR A 136 22.56 4.94 8.25
CA THR A 136 23.93 5.08 7.74
C THR A 136 24.72 3.78 7.92
N THR A 137 24.56 3.05 9.01
CA THR A 137 25.21 1.76 9.22
C THR A 137 24.80 0.75 8.15
N ILE A 138 23.50 0.65 7.84
CA ILE A 138 23.03 -0.22 6.76
C ILE A 138 23.60 0.21 5.40
N THR A 139 23.53 1.51 5.09
CA THR A 139 23.94 2.00 3.77
C THR A 139 25.45 1.98 3.57
N THR A 140 26.25 2.17 4.63
CA THR A 140 27.70 2.00 4.59
C THR A 140 28.09 0.52 4.47
N GLY A 141 27.43 -0.38 5.22
CA GLY A 141 27.62 -1.83 5.07
C GLY A 141 27.29 -2.33 3.66
N MET A 142 26.31 -1.70 3.00
CA MET A 142 25.93 -1.99 1.61
C MET A 142 26.67 -1.13 0.58
N ASN A 143 27.62 -0.33 0.95
CA ASN A 143 28.36 0.61 0.08
C ASN A 143 27.43 1.41 -0.88
N MET A 144 26.29 1.88 -0.34
CA MET A 144 25.23 2.57 -1.08
C MET A 144 25.02 4.00 -0.55
N ARG A 145 24.60 4.91 -1.43
CA ARG A 145 24.11 6.21 -0.99
C ARG A 145 22.80 6.06 -0.22
N THR A 146 22.71 6.67 0.96
CA THR A 146 21.52 6.65 1.81
C THR A 146 20.26 7.10 1.06
N SER A 147 20.35 8.14 0.24
CA SER A 147 19.21 8.64 -0.55
C SER A 147 18.72 7.63 -1.58
N PHE A 148 19.63 6.88 -2.23
CA PHE A 148 19.25 5.84 -3.17
C PHE A 148 18.55 4.68 -2.46
N PHE A 149 19.09 4.20 -1.34
CA PHE A 149 18.50 3.14 -0.54
C PHE A 149 17.07 3.49 -0.09
N LEU A 150 16.88 4.68 0.49
CA LEU A 150 15.57 5.14 0.94
C LEU A 150 14.58 5.30 -0.21
N ALA A 151 15.01 5.89 -1.33
CA ALA A 151 14.16 6.05 -2.50
C ALA A 151 13.71 4.69 -3.06
N MET A 152 14.62 3.71 -3.18
CA MET A 152 14.31 2.36 -3.65
C MET A 152 13.35 1.64 -2.69
N ALA A 153 13.62 1.67 -1.37
CA ALA A 153 12.77 1.03 -0.37
C ALA A 153 11.34 1.60 -0.39
N ILE A 154 11.20 2.93 -0.40
CA ILE A 154 9.90 3.60 -0.48
C ILE A 154 9.19 3.22 -1.79
N THR A 155 9.89 3.26 -2.92
CA THR A 155 9.31 2.93 -4.23
C THR A 155 8.80 1.50 -4.28
N ILE A 156 9.57 0.52 -3.80
CA ILE A 156 9.15 -0.88 -3.79
C ILE A 156 7.93 -1.08 -2.90
N ILE A 157 7.90 -0.48 -1.70
CA ILE A 157 6.75 -0.56 -0.79
C ILE A 157 5.48 0.01 -1.46
N PHE A 158 5.59 1.18 -2.11
CA PHE A 158 4.44 1.77 -2.80
C PHE A 158 3.95 0.92 -3.98
N LEU A 159 4.86 0.37 -4.77
CA LEU A 159 4.51 -0.49 -5.90
C LEU A 159 3.84 -1.79 -5.43
N GLU A 160 4.34 -2.39 -4.34
CA GLU A 160 3.72 -3.58 -3.73
C GLU A 160 2.28 -3.29 -3.28
N ILE A 161 2.06 -2.18 -2.62
CA ILE A 161 0.73 -1.75 -2.19
C ILE A 161 -0.20 -1.54 -3.39
N PHE A 162 0.27 -0.88 -4.46
CA PHE A 162 -0.52 -0.66 -5.66
C PHE A 162 -0.83 -1.96 -6.40
N ASN A 163 0.12 -2.90 -6.43
CA ASN A 163 -0.12 -4.24 -6.92
C ASN A 163 -1.24 -4.94 -6.15
N ALA A 164 -1.19 -4.94 -4.81
CA ALA A 164 -2.22 -5.54 -3.96
C ALA A 164 -3.61 -4.91 -4.20
N ILE A 165 -3.68 -3.59 -4.37
CA ILE A 165 -4.93 -2.88 -4.69
C ILE A 165 -5.51 -3.33 -6.03
N GLN A 166 -4.67 -3.45 -7.05
CA GLN A 166 -5.12 -3.89 -8.38
C GLN A 166 -5.56 -5.35 -8.41
N CYS A 167 -4.87 -6.21 -7.65
CA CYS A 167 -5.31 -7.60 -7.45
C CYS A 167 -6.72 -7.65 -6.85
N GLY A 168 -7.01 -6.78 -5.88
CA GLY A 168 -8.36 -6.66 -5.33
C GLY A 168 -9.40 -6.14 -6.33
N PHE A 169 -9.06 -5.14 -7.16
CA PHE A 169 -9.96 -4.68 -8.22
C PHE A 169 -10.23 -5.77 -9.25
N LEU A 170 -9.20 -6.51 -9.69
CA LEU A 170 -9.37 -7.65 -10.58
C LEU A 170 -10.23 -8.73 -9.94
N GLY A 171 -10.00 -9.03 -8.66
CA GLY A 171 -10.79 -9.99 -7.91
C GLY A 171 -12.26 -9.60 -7.85
N ILE A 172 -12.58 -8.33 -7.61
CA ILE A 172 -13.96 -7.81 -7.62
C ILE A 172 -14.59 -7.98 -9.01
N ILE A 173 -13.88 -7.62 -10.07
CA ILE A 173 -14.39 -7.74 -11.44
C ILE A 173 -14.70 -9.20 -11.79
N LEU A 174 -13.78 -10.12 -11.50
CA LEU A 174 -13.94 -11.54 -11.81
C LEU A 174 -14.98 -12.21 -10.92
N GLY A 175 -15.02 -11.86 -9.63
CA GLY A 175 -15.95 -12.42 -8.67
C GLY A 175 -17.40 -12.08 -8.99
N HIS A 176 -17.68 -10.87 -9.50
CA HIS A 176 -19.04 -10.46 -9.90
C HIS A 176 -19.50 -11.06 -11.24
N LYS A 177 -18.65 -11.80 -11.94
CA LYS A 177 -19.09 -12.63 -13.09
C LYS A 177 -19.71 -13.95 -12.66
N MET A 178 -19.53 -14.36 -11.41
CA MET A 178 -20.12 -15.58 -10.87
C MET A 178 -21.61 -15.37 -10.53
N ASN A 179 -22.42 -16.43 -10.68
CA ASN A 179 -23.86 -16.34 -10.42
C ASN A 179 -24.18 -16.24 -8.91
N ASN A 180 -23.44 -16.97 -8.07
CA ASN A 180 -23.65 -17.03 -6.63
C ASN A 180 -22.33 -16.71 -5.88
N GLY A 181 -22.45 -16.22 -4.64
CA GLY A 181 -21.28 -16.02 -3.78
C GLY A 181 -20.27 -14.97 -4.27
N LYS A 182 -20.74 -13.96 -5.02
CA LYS A 182 -19.92 -12.93 -5.70
C LYS A 182 -18.81 -12.34 -4.83
N THR A 183 -19.13 -12.01 -3.56
CA THR A 183 -18.14 -11.45 -2.62
C THR A 183 -17.04 -12.45 -2.25
N GLY A 184 -17.40 -13.71 -1.99
CA GLY A 184 -16.44 -14.77 -1.69
C GLY A 184 -15.49 -15.03 -2.86
N TYR A 185 -16.04 -15.15 -4.07
CA TYR A 185 -15.24 -15.29 -5.29
C TYR A 185 -14.38 -14.07 -5.58
N SER A 186 -14.83 -12.85 -5.25
CA SER A 186 -14.02 -11.64 -5.38
C SER A 186 -12.76 -11.70 -4.52
N VAL A 187 -12.88 -12.15 -3.28
CA VAL A 187 -11.73 -12.34 -2.39
C VAL A 187 -10.81 -13.44 -2.91
N LEU A 188 -11.38 -14.58 -3.32
CA LEU A 188 -10.60 -15.71 -3.84
C LEU A 188 -9.79 -15.33 -5.09
N PHE A 189 -10.43 -14.73 -6.09
CA PHE A 189 -9.73 -14.32 -7.31
C PHE A 189 -8.71 -13.21 -7.07
N GLY A 190 -8.99 -12.26 -6.16
CA GLY A 190 -8.03 -11.25 -5.74
C GLY A 190 -6.80 -11.86 -5.09
N PHE A 191 -7.00 -12.84 -4.21
CA PHE A 191 -5.91 -13.58 -3.56
C PHE A 191 -5.09 -14.40 -4.56
N ILE A 192 -5.75 -15.11 -5.48
CA ILE A 192 -5.04 -15.87 -6.55
C ILE A 192 -4.22 -14.91 -7.42
N ALA A 193 -4.78 -13.77 -7.83
CA ALA A 193 -4.07 -12.77 -8.62
C ALA A 193 -2.83 -12.25 -7.87
N TYR A 194 -2.96 -12.02 -6.56
CA TYR A 194 -1.85 -11.61 -5.70
C TYR A 194 -0.76 -12.71 -5.61
N LEU A 195 -1.15 -13.97 -5.41
CA LEU A 195 -0.20 -15.09 -5.39
C LEU A 195 0.55 -15.24 -6.73
N ILE A 196 -0.13 -15.05 -7.86
CA ILE A 196 0.51 -15.08 -9.18
C ILE A 196 1.54 -13.94 -9.29
N ALA A 197 1.17 -12.72 -8.87
CA ALA A 197 2.08 -11.58 -8.89
C ALA A 197 3.31 -11.81 -8.00
N GLN A 198 3.13 -12.33 -6.78
CA GLN A 198 4.25 -12.68 -5.88
C GLN A 198 5.11 -13.82 -6.45
N GLY A 199 4.49 -14.80 -7.10
CA GLY A 199 5.19 -15.88 -7.80
C GLY A 199 6.08 -15.35 -8.92
N LEU A 200 5.64 -14.34 -9.67
CA LEU A 200 6.46 -13.68 -10.70
C LEU A 200 7.65 -12.93 -10.10
N VAL A 201 7.46 -12.23 -8.99
CA VAL A 201 8.54 -11.53 -8.28
C VAL A 201 9.56 -12.53 -7.73
N LEU A 202 9.10 -13.61 -7.10
CA LEU A 202 9.97 -14.69 -6.63
C LEU A 202 10.70 -15.36 -7.78
N GLY A 203 10.00 -15.64 -8.89
CA GLY A 203 10.58 -16.17 -10.12
C GLY A 203 11.69 -15.31 -10.69
N LEU A 204 11.57 -13.98 -10.63
CA LEU A 204 12.63 -13.06 -11.03
C LEU A 204 13.87 -13.20 -10.14
N VAL A 205 13.70 -13.34 -8.81
CA VAL A 205 14.82 -13.54 -7.88
C VAL A 205 15.55 -14.84 -8.19
N PHE A 206 14.83 -15.94 -8.45
CA PHE A 206 15.43 -17.22 -8.85
C PHE A 206 16.12 -17.11 -10.22
N ALA A 207 15.49 -16.49 -11.20
CA ALA A 207 16.07 -16.31 -12.53
C ALA A 207 17.39 -15.50 -12.47
N TYR A 208 17.43 -14.45 -11.66
CA TYR A 208 18.65 -13.68 -11.43
C TYR A 208 19.70 -14.51 -10.66
N GLY A 209 19.29 -15.38 -9.74
CA GLY A 209 20.18 -16.28 -9.01
C GLY A 209 20.93 -17.30 -9.90
N PHE A 210 20.41 -17.61 -11.11
CA PHE A 210 21.17 -18.40 -12.10
C PHE A 210 22.26 -17.58 -12.78
N ILE A 211 22.13 -16.25 -12.84
CA ILE A 211 23.14 -15.35 -13.40
C ILE A 211 24.19 -15.02 -12.35
N ASP A 212 23.76 -14.77 -11.13
CA ASP A 212 24.62 -14.44 -9.99
C ASP A 212 24.39 -15.42 -8.84
N PRO A 213 25.31 -16.41 -8.67
CA PRO A 213 25.18 -17.43 -7.62
C PRO A 213 25.14 -16.87 -6.19
N THR A 214 25.65 -15.65 -5.95
CA THR A 214 25.65 -15.03 -4.61
C THR A 214 24.22 -14.80 -4.11
N VAL A 215 23.28 -14.56 -5.02
CA VAL A 215 21.86 -14.42 -4.70
C VAL A 215 21.25 -15.76 -4.24
N MET A 216 21.70 -16.89 -4.79
CA MET A 216 21.24 -18.21 -4.37
C MET A 216 21.77 -18.60 -2.99
N GLU A 217 22.90 -18.03 -2.56
CA GLU A 217 23.42 -18.25 -1.21
C GLU A 217 22.52 -17.64 -0.14
N LEU A 218 21.71 -16.60 -0.46
CA LEU A 218 20.70 -16.05 0.46
C LEU A 218 19.69 -17.10 0.95
N PHE A 219 19.41 -18.10 0.14
CA PHE A 219 18.49 -19.18 0.49
C PHE A 219 19.18 -20.36 1.20
N LYS A 220 20.51 -20.38 1.26
CA LYS A 220 21.29 -21.50 1.81
C LYS A 220 22.00 -21.16 3.12
N THR A 221 22.37 -19.92 3.35
CA THR A 221 23.16 -19.47 4.49
C THR A 221 22.44 -18.47 5.36
N THR A 222 22.68 -18.50 6.66
CA THR A 222 22.17 -17.51 7.62
C THR A 222 23.02 -16.24 7.67
N THR A 223 24.19 -16.22 7.03
CA THR A 223 25.08 -15.05 6.92
C THR A 223 24.82 -14.33 5.61
N ILE A 224 24.39 -13.07 5.71
CA ILE A 224 24.07 -12.24 4.55
C ILE A 224 25.37 -11.64 3.98
N ASN A 225 26.00 -12.34 3.04
CA ASN A 225 27.10 -11.84 2.22
C ASN A 225 26.62 -11.61 0.79
N ILE A 226 25.71 -10.63 0.61
CA ILE A 226 25.25 -10.27 -0.73
C ILE A 226 26.26 -9.30 -1.37
N ASP A 227 26.64 -9.58 -2.62
CA ASP A 227 27.29 -8.55 -3.42
C ASP A 227 26.33 -7.35 -3.56
N VAL A 228 26.83 -6.18 -3.19
CA VAL A 228 26.10 -4.91 -3.22
C VAL A 228 25.56 -4.60 -4.60
N ASN A 229 26.28 -4.99 -5.66
CA ASN A 229 25.83 -4.79 -7.04
C ASN A 229 24.66 -5.71 -7.38
N ALA A 230 24.69 -6.97 -6.95
CA ALA A 230 23.59 -7.91 -7.11
C ALA A 230 22.32 -7.39 -6.45
N PHE A 231 22.40 -6.86 -5.21
CA PHE A 231 21.26 -6.26 -4.54
C PHE A 231 20.69 -5.05 -5.28
N LYS A 232 21.54 -4.14 -5.78
CA LYS A 232 21.10 -2.98 -6.58
C LYS A 232 20.36 -3.40 -7.85
N ILE A 233 20.90 -4.38 -8.57
CA ILE A 233 20.31 -4.88 -9.81
C ILE A 233 18.96 -5.55 -9.50
N LEU A 234 18.88 -6.41 -8.49
CA LEU A 234 17.61 -7.02 -8.07
C LEU A 234 16.55 -5.99 -7.70
N ALA A 235 16.93 -4.96 -6.93
CA ALA A 235 16.01 -3.90 -6.54
C ALA A 235 15.47 -3.15 -7.77
N ILE A 236 16.31 -2.80 -8.74
CA ILE A 236 15.90 -2.14 -9.98
C ILE A 236 15.00 -3.07 -10.81
N LEU A 237 15.39 -4.34 -10.98
CA LEU A 237 14.60 -5.32 -11.71
C LEU A 237 13.22 -5.55 -11.06
N SER A 238 13.16 -5.58 -9.72
CA SER A 238 11.89 -5.67 -8.98
C SER A 238 10.99 -4.46 -9.24
N VAL A 239 11.52 -3.25 -9.25
CA VAL A 239 10.76 -2.03 -9.59
C VAL A 239 10.19 -2.13 -11.01
N ILE A 240 11.02 -2.52 -11.99
CA ILE A 240 10.59 -2.69 -13.39
C ILE A 240 9.49 -3.75 -13.48
N LEU A 241 9.67 -4.90 -12.83
CA LEU A 241 8.69 -5.98 -12.83
C LEU A 241 7.35 -5.54 -12.21
N TYR A 242 7.37 -4.87 -11.05
CA TYR A 242 6.14 -4.34 -10.45
C TYR A 242 5.42 -3.35 -11.36
N LEU A 243 6.14 -2.46 -12.03
CA LEU A 243 5.54 -1.53 -12.99
C LEU A 243 4.87 -2.27 -14.15
N ILE A 244 5.51 -3.32 -14.67
CA ILE A 244 4.95 -4.18 -15.73
C ILE A 244 3.69 -4.89 -15.20
N ILE A 245 3.74 -5.51 -14.02
CA ILE A 245 2.59 -6.21 -13.42
C ILE A 245 1.42 -5.24 -13.24
N ILE A 246 1.65 -4.05 -12.65
CA ILE A 246 0.64 -3.03 -12.44
C ILE A 246 0.01 -2.59 -13.77
N PHE A 247 0.81 -2.38 -14.78
CA PHE A 247 0.35 -1.99 -16.11
C PHE A 247 -0.52 -3.08 -16.76
N VAL A 248 -0.03 -4.32 -16.77
CA VAL A 248 -0.75 -5.48 -17.34
C VAL A 248 -2.06 -5.72 -16.59
N MET A 249 -2.04 -5.71 -15.25
CA MET A 249 -3.24 -5.85 -14.43
C MET A 249 -4.27 -4.75 -14.71
N SER A 250 -3.82 -3.50 -14.90
CA SER A 250 -4.70 -2.38 -15.28
C SER A 250 -5.37 -2.62 -16.63
N ILE A 251 -4.65 -3.17 -17.60
CA ILE A 251 -5.20 -3.52 -18.94
C ILE A 251 -6.24 -4.64 -18.77
N ILE A 252 -5.90 -5.71 -18.05
CA ILE A 252 -6.81 -6.85 -17.81
C ILE A 252 -8.10 -6.37 -17.14
N CYS A 253 -8.00 -5.56 -16.08
CA CYS A 253 -9.15 -4.99 -15.39
C CYS A 253 -10.07 -4.21 -16.36
N LYS A 254 -9.50 -3.37 -17.23
CA LYS A 254 -10.27 -2.59 -18.21
C LYS A 254 -10.93 -3.46 -19.25
N ILE A 255 -10.23 -4.46 -19.78
CA ILE A 255 -10.78 -5.42 -20.75
C ILE A 255 -11.95 -6.18 -20.13
N GLU A 256 -11.76 -6.72 -18.92
CA GLU A 256 -12.78 -7.52 -18.26
C GLU A 256 -14.00 -6.68 -17.83
N LEU A 257 -13.80 -5.43 -17.43
CA LEU A 257 -14.89 -4.49 -17.13
C LEU A 257 -15.70 -4.13 -18.38
N ASN A 258 -15.04 -4.02 -19.56
CA ASN A 258 -15.71 -3.70 -20.82
C ASN A 258 -16.58 -4.86 -21.35
N LYS A 259 -16.25 -6.13 -21.04
CA LYS A 259 -17.03 -7.31 -21.48
C LYS A 259 -18.44 -7.36 -20.91
N GLY A 260 -18.71 -6.63 -19.84
CA GLY A 260 -20.02 -6.55 -19.19
C GLY A 260 -19.89 -6.50 -17.67
N VAL A 261 -20.93 -5.99 -17.03
CA VAL A 261 -21.03 -5.87 -15.57
C VAL A 261 -22.30 -6.59 -15.14
N ASN A 262 -22.15 -7.59 -14.27
CA ASN A 262 -23.28 -8.29 -13.67
C ASN A 262 -23.60 -7.59 -12.34
N ILE A 263 -24.64 -6.75 -12.34
CA ILE A 263 -25.11 -5.97 -11.19
C ILE A 263 -25.74 -6.90 -10.16
N GLU A 264 -25.55 -6.62 -8.87
CA GLU A 264 -26.25 -7.32 -7.77
C GLU A 264 -27.68 -6.84 -7.61
#